data_b9759214d033b43b3ab3e826a0291c65
#
_entry.id   b9759214d033b43b3ab3e826a0291c65
#
_cell.length_a   1.000
_cell.length_b   1.000
_cell.length_c   1.000
_cell.angle_alpha   90.00
_cell.angle_beta   90.00
_cell.angle_gamma   90.00
#
_symmetry.space_group_name_H-M   'P 1'
#
loop_
_entity.id
_entity.type
_entity.pdbx_description
1 polymer ?
#
loop_
_entity_poly.entity_id
_entity_poly.type
_entity_poly.pdbx_seq_one_letter_code
_entity_poly.pdbx_strand_id
1 'polypeptide(L)'
;MITFFASLVLLAQDVDTVQIEPSIPFQTADERLEERLDALATADERAAAPLIDEIHALWAHSGSDTIQLLMDRGFAAEVAGNEDIAARMYDHVNRLAPDYAEGWLASGRVAMAFEDWAFALETVNTALTLEPRRYDAYFTIGRVLEQAEEWDAALEAYQETLAIYPTFEPAVEARDRLAAALAGRAL
;
A
#
# COMPACT_ATOMS: atom_id res chain seq x y z
N MET A 1 -44.39 -50.13 -61.58
CA MET A 1 -43.70 -48.86 -61.20
C MET A 1 -43.77 -48.73 -59.72
N ILE A 2 -42.69 -49.04 -59.02
CA ILE A 2 -42.61 -49.05 -57.56
C ILE A 2 -41.68 -47.87 -57.20
N THR A 3 -42.25 -46.83 -56.60
CA THR A 3 -41.51 -45.66 -56.12
C THR A 3 -41.12 -45.91 -54.68
N PHE A 4 -39.82 -46.05 -54.43
CA PHE A 4 -39.20 -46.08 -53.10
C PHE A 4 -39.09 -44.64 -52.54
N PHE A 5 -39.80 -44.32 -51.49
CA PHE A 5 -39.57 -43.16 -50.67
C PHE A 5 -38.52 -43.50 -49.59
N ALA A 6 -37.34 -42.96 -49.75
CA ALA A 6 -36.31 -43.01 -48.73
C ALA A 6 -36.55 -41.87 -47.72
N SER A 7 -37.01 -42.20 -46.52
CA SER A 7 -37.08 -41.28 -45.39
C SER A 7 -35.69 -41.06 -44.84
N LEU A 8 -35.18 -39.86 -45.04
CA LEU A 8 -33.96 -39.40 -44.38
C LEU A 8 -34.31 -38.91 -42.97
N VAL A 9 -34.00 -39.72 -41.98
CA VAL A 9 -34.08 -39.31 -40.56
C VAL A 9 -32.81 -38.49 -40.26
N LEU A 10 -32.98 -37.19 -40.13
CA LEU A 10 -31.94 -36.28 -39.63
C LEU A 10 -31.83 -36.43 -38.12
N LEU A 11 -30.81 -37.09 -37.63
CA LEU A 11 -30.45 -37.10 -36.21
C LEU A 11 -29.92 -35.72 -35.88
N ALA A 12 -30.72 -34.91 -35.18
CA ALA A 12 -30.24 -33.72 -34.52
C ALA A 12 -29.32 -34.18 -33.38
N GLN A 13 -28.05 -33.97 -33.52
CA GLN A 13 -27.11 -34.08 -32.43
C GLN A 13 -27.35 -32.90 -31.50
N ASP A 14 -27.73 -33.16 -30.27
CA ASP A 14 -27.78 -32.18 -29.19
C ASP A 14 -26.35 -31.61 -29.02
N VAL A 15 -26.16 -30.40 -29.48
CA VAL A 15 -24.99 -29.61 -29.13
C VAL A 15 -25.16 -29.25 -27.67
N ASP A 16 -24.49 -30.00 -26.78
CA ASP A 16 -24.32 -29.61 -25.42
C ASP A 16 -23.86 -28.16 -25.38
N THR A 17 -24.79 -27.28 -25.01
CA THR A 17 -24.45 -25.89 -24.69
C THR A 17 -23.53 -25.94 -23.47
N VAL A 18 -22.22 -25.82 -23.73
CA VAL A 18 -21.22 -25.60 -22.68
C VAL A 18 -21.69 -24.35 -21.94
N GLN A 19 -22.24 -24.54 -20.77
CA GLN A 19 -22.52 -23.46 -19.84
C GLN A 19 -21.16 -22.94 -19.41
N ILE A 20 -20.75 -21.81 -20.00
CA ILE A 20 -19.59 -21.06 -19.51
C ILE A 20 -20.03 -20.53 -18.16
N GLU A 21 -19.55 -21.16 -17.10
CA GLU A 21 -19.64 -20.62 -15.75
C GLU A 21 -19.17 -19.16 -15.80
N PRO A 22 -19.85 -18.22 -15.11
CA PRO A 22 -19.40 -16.84 -15.11
C PRO A 22 -17.96 -16.84 -14.59
N SER A 23 -17.03 -16.40 -15.44
CA SER A 23 -15.63 -16.22 -15.05
C SER A 23 -15.63 -15.37 -13.78
N ILE A 24 -14.89 -15.83 -12.76
CA ILE A 24 -14.63 -15.03 -11.56
C ILE A 24 -14.27 -13.62 -12.04
N PRO A 25 -15.00 -12.56 -11.61
CA PRO A 25 -14.73 -11.23 -12.10
C PRO A 25 -13.25 -10.91 -11.82
N PHE A 26 -12.56 -10.48 -12.87
CA PHE A 26 -11.16 -10.09 -12.73
C PHE A 26 -11.10 -8.86 -11.83
N GLN A 27 -10.61 -9.03 -10.61
CA GLN A 27 -10.41 -7.92 -9.69
C GLN A 27 -9.23 -7.07 -10.15
N THR A 28 -9.42 -5.77 -10.18
CA THR A 28 -8.33 -4.80 -10.39
C THR A 28 -7.35 -4.81 -9.22
N ALA A 29 -6.17 -4.23 -9.40
CA ALA A 29 -5.21 -4.08 -8.31
C ALA A 29 -5.80 -3.24 -7.16
N ASP A 30 -6.54 -2.17 -7.51
CA ASP A 30 -7.18 -1.28 -6.54
C ASP A 30 -8.28 -2.00 -5.74
N GLU A 31 -9.16 -2.77 -6.41
CA GLU A 31 -10.19 -3.57 -5.72
C GLU A 31 -9.58 -4.59 -4.76
N ARG A 32 -8.46 -5.22 -5.14
CA ARG A 32 -7.75 -6.14 -4.24
C ARG A 32 -7.13 -5.42 -3.06
N LEU A 33 -6.52 -4.26 -3.30
CA LEU A 33 -5.92 -3.43 -2.25
C LEU A 33 -6.98 -3.04 -1.21
N GLU A 34 -8.12 -2.52 -1.65
CA GLU A 34 -9.22 -2.15 -0.77
C GLU A 34 -9.72 -3.34 0.06
N GLU A 35 -9.93 -4.50 -0.58
CA GLU A 35 -10.34 -5.73 0.12
C GLU A 35 -9.31 -6.15 1.20
N ARG A 36 -8.00 -6.04 0.90
CA ARG A 36 -6.95 -6.40 1.86
C ARG A 36 -6.84 -5.40 3.01
N LEU A 37 -7.00 -4.11 2.74
CA LEU A 37 -7.02 -3.08 3.77
C LEU A 37 -8.25 -3.21 4.69
N ASP A 38 -9.43 -3.56 4.14
CA ASP A 38 -10.64 -3.81 4.93
C ASP A 38 -10.47 -5.06 5.81
N ALA A 39 -9.85 -6.12 5.28
CA ALA A 39 -9.52 -7.30 6.05
C ALA A 39 -8.51 -7.01 7.17
N LEU A 40 -7.49 -6.17 6.88
CA LEU A 40 -6.45 -5.78 7.84
C LEU A 40 -7.03 -5.03 9.04
N ALA A 41 -8.03 -4.18 8.81
CA ALA A 41 -8.68 -3.39 9.86
C ALA A 41 -9.35 -4.25 10.96
N THR A 42 -9.63 -5.53 10.69
CA THR A 42 -10.28 -6.45 11.62
C THR A 42 -9.44 -7.69 11.94
N ALA A 43 -8.24 -7.80 11.36
CA ALA A 43 -7.35 -8.94 11.52
C ALA A 43 -6.71 -8.95 12.93
N ASP A 44 -6.59 -10.16 13.49
CA ASP A 44 -5.66 -10.37 14.59
C ASP A 44 -4.21 -10.38 14.08
N GLU A 45 -3.24 -10.36 14.98
CA GLU A 45 -1.81 -10.31 14.65
C GLU A 45 -1.38 -11.42 13.68
N ARG A 46 -1.92 -12.62 13.84
CA ARG A 46 -1.57 -13.78 12.99
C ARG A 46 -2.16 -13.67 11.59
N ALA A 47 -3.39 -13.20 11.50
CA ALA A 47 -4.09 -13.00 10.22
C ALA A 47 -3.55 -11.77 9.46
N ALA A 48 -3.02 -10.77 10.16
CA ALA A 48 -2.48 -9.56 9.57
C ALA A 48 -1.23 -9.82 8.70
N ALA A 49 -0.33 -10.72 9.12
CA ALA A 49 0.95 -10.93 8.44
C ALA A 49 0.83 -11.20 6.91
N PRO A 50 0.02 -12.17 6.43
CA PRO A 50 -0.12 -12.40 4.99
C PRO A 50 -0.82 -11.22 4.28
N LEU A 51 -1.72 -10.51 4.94
CA LEU A 51 -2.38 -9.33 4.36
C LEU A 51 -1.40 -8.19 4.13
N ILE A 52 -0.48 -7.98 5.06
CA ILE A 52 0.57 -6.95 4.95
C ILE A 52 1.48 -7.24 3.77
N ASP A 53 1.91 -8.50 3.59
CA ASP A 53 2.75 -8.89 2.47
C ASP A 53 2.05 -8.61 1.13
N GLU A 54 0.75 -8.93 1.02
CA GLU A 54 -0.03 -8.65 -0.19
C GLU A 54 -0.22 -7.15 -0.41
N ILE A 55 -0.55 -6.37 0.62
CA ILE A 55 -0.72 -4.91 0.56
C ILE A 55 0.57 -4.24 0.12
N HIS A 56 1.69 -4.60 0.72
CA HIS A 56 3.00 -4.04 0.35
C HIS A 56 3.37 -4.41 -1.09
N ALA A 57 3.07 -5.63 -1.55
CA ALA A 57 3.31 -6.02 -2.93
C ALA A 57 2.45 -5.21 -3.93
N LEU A 58 1.19 -4.90 -3.57
CA LEU A 58 0.32 -4.05 -4.38
C LEU A 58 0.82 -2.60 -4.43
N TRP A 59 1.22 -2.03 -3.30
CA TRP A 59 1.78 -0.68 -3.24
C TRP A 59 3.13 -0.56 -3.96
N ALA A 60 3.98 -1.59 -3.87
CA ALA A 60 5.28 -1.61 -4.54
C ALA A 60 5.18 -1.76 -6.07
N HIS A 61 4.03 -2.13 -6.61
CA HIS A 61 3.85 -2.35 -8.04
C HIS A 61 3.69 -1.03 -8.81
N SER A 62 4.75 -0.57 -9.44
CA SER A 62 4.76 0.68 -10.22
C SER A 62 4.20 0.54 -11.65
N GLY A 63 4.02 -0.67 -12.15
CA GLY A 63 3.67 -0.94 -13.55
C GLY A 63 4.77 -0.61 -14.58
N SER A 64 5.98 -0.23 -14.13
CA SER A 64 7.10 0.18 -14.98
C SER A 64 8.43 -0.43 -14.52
N ASP A 65 9.07 -1.21 -15.38
CA ASP A 65 10.39 -1.80 -15.09
C ASP A 65 11.45 -0.73 -14.77
N THR A 66 11.35 0.44 -15.40
CA THR A 66 12.28 1.55 -15.14
C THR A 66 12.09 2.12 -13.74
N ILE A 67 10.85 2.35 -13.32
CA ILE A 67 10.53 2.83 -11.98
C ILE A 67 10.94 1.78 -10.96
N GLN A 68 10.63 0.52 -11.19
CA GLN A 68 11.03 -0.57 -10.30
C GLN A 68 12.54 -0.62 -10.12
N LEU A 69 13.32 -0.52 -11.21
CA LEU A 69 14.79 -0.50 -11.12
C LEU A 69 15.33 0.68 -10.31
N LEU A 70 14.70 1.87 -10.43
CA LEU A 70 15.09 3.05 -9.65
C LEU A 70 14.75 2.86 -8.17
N MET A 71 13.57 2.32 -7.85
CA MET A 71 13.16 1.98 -6.49
C MET A 71 14.13 0.98 -5.86
N ASP A 72 14.46 -0.11 -6.56
CA ASP A 72 15.39 -1.14 -6.07
C ASP A 72 16.79 -0.56 -5.78
N ARG A 73 17.27 0.35 -6.64
CA ARG A 73 18.55 1.04 -6.42
C ARG A 73 18.49 2.02 -5.25
N GLY A 74 17.38 2.74 -5.11
CA GLY A 74 17.15 3.62 -3.97
C GLY A 74 17.16 2.83 -2.67
N PHE A 75 16.39 1.77 -2.59
CA PHE A 75 16.32 0.89 -1.42
C PHE A 75 17.68 0.26 -1.09
N ALA A 76 18.40 -0.25 -2.10
CA ALA A 76 19.75 -0.79 -1.88
C ALA A 76 20.71 0.27 -1.34
N ALA A 77 20.56 1.53 -1.75
CA ALA A 77 21.35 2.64 -1.23
C ALA A 77 20.97 2.99 0.23
N GLU A 78 19.68 3.02 0.59
CA GLU A 78 19.21 3.18 1.98
C GLU A 78 19.83 2.09 2.88
N VAL A 79 19.73 0.81 2.48
CA VAL A 79 20.30 -0.31 3.24
C VAL A 79 21.81 -0.20 3.41
N ALA A 80 22.51 0.38 2.43
CA ALA A 80 23.94 0.62 2.47
C ALA A 80 24.35 1.91 3.24
N GLY A 81 23.38 2.69 3.74
CA GLY A 81 23.63 3.98 4.40
C GLY A 81 24.14 5.06 3.45
N ASN A 82 23.71 5.02 2.18
CA ASN A 82 24.05 5.99 1.15
C ASN A 82 22.82 6.86 0.81
N GLU A 83 22.38 7.65 1.76
CA GLU A 83 21.15 8.46 1.70
C GLU A 83 21.14 9.40 0.49
N ASP A 84 22.30 10.00 0.14
CA ASP A 84 22.43 10.86 -1.05
C ASP A 84 22.11 10.14 -2.37
N ILE A 85 22.44 8.85 -2.47
CA ILE A 85 22.15 8.04 -3.65
C ILE A 85 20.67 7.68 -3.63
N ALA A 86 20.13 7.27 -2.48
CA ALA A 86 18.71 6.95 -2.31
C ALA A 86 17.85 8.16 -2.67
N ALA A 87 18.14 9.33 -2.13
CA ALA A 87 17.43 10.58 -2.42
C ALA A 87 17.38 10.88 -3.93
N ARG A 88 18.51 10.74 -4.64
CA ARG A 88 18.53 10.95 -6.09
C ARG A 88 17.71 9.91 -6.86
N MET A 89 17.71 8.66 -6.44
CA MET A 89 16.91 7.62 -7.09
C MET A 89 15.41 7.90 -6.93
N TYR A 90 14.97 8.23 -5.72
CA TYR A 90 13.57 8.54 -5.44
C TYR A 90 13.12 9.88 -6.07
N ASP A 91 13.97 10.89 -6.14
CA ASP A 91 13.69 12.11 -6.90
C ASP A 91 13.46 11.81 -8.40
N HIS A 92 14.23 10.89 -8.98
CA HIS A 92 13.98 10.44 -10.36
C HIS A 92 12.65 9.68 -10.48
N VAL A 93 12.30 8.82 -9.50
CA VAL A 93 11.02 8.13 -9.46
C VAL A 93 9.88 9.14 -9.45
N ASN A 94 9.89 10.08 -8.51
CA ASN A 94 8.82 11.08 -8.33
C ASN A 94 8.64 11.99 -9.56
N ARG A 95 9.71 12.26 -10.31
CA ARG A 95 9.61 13.00 -11.58
C ARG A 95 9.08 12.18 -12.74
N LEU A 96 9.35 10.88 -12.79
CA LEU A 96 8.93 10.00 -13.88
C LEU A 96 7.55 9.40 -13.65
N ALA A 97 7.18 9.19 -12.39
CA ALA A 97 5.91 8.62 -11.95
C ALA A 97 5.35 9.44 -10.76
N PRO A 98 4.86 10.67 -11.00
CA PRO A 98 4.38 11.54 -9.92
C PRO A 98 3.10 11.03 -9.24
N ASP A 99 2.42 10.07 -9.81
CA ASP A 99 1.25 9.37 -9.30
C ASP A 99 1.59 8.07 -8.52
N TYR A 100 2.86 7.76 -8.35
CA TYR A 100 3.31 6.57 -7.64
C TYR A 100 3.63 6.90 -6.16
N ALA A 101 2.69 6.57 -5.27
CA ALA A 101 2.75 6.94 -3.84
C ALA A 101 3.99 6.41 -3.11
N GLU A 102 4.47 5.19 -3.47
CA GLU A 102 5.66 4.58 -2.84
C GLU A 102 6.92 5.42 -3.03
N GLY A 103 7.08 6.03 -4.21
CA GLY A 103 8.24 6.93 -4.48
C GLY A 103 8.26 8.13 -3.54
N TRP A 104 7.11 8.75 -3.30
CA TRP A 104 6.97 9.87 -2.37
C TRP A 104 7.22 9.47 -0.92
N LEU A 105 6.66 8.32 -0.50
CA LEU A 105 6.91 7.81 0.85
C LEU A 105 8.39 7.47 1.07
N ALA A 106 9.04 6.87 0.09
CA ALA A 106 10.48 6.57 0.14
C ALA A 106 11.33 7.85 0.26
N SER A 107 10.96 8.91 -0.48
CA SER A 107 11.60 10.23 -0.33
C SER A 107 11.45 10.79 1.08
N GLY A 108 10.28 10.63 1.69
CA GLY A 108 10.03 11.06 3.07
C GLY A 108 10.90 10.33 4.09
N ARG A 109 11.08 9.02 3.94
CA ARG A 109 11.98 8.23 4.80
C ARG A 109 13.43 8.72 4.73
N VAL A 110 13.91 8.99 3.52
CA VAL A 110 15.27 9.49 3.32
C VAL A 110 15.42 10.92 3.85
N ALA A 111 14.40 11.77 3.69
CA ALA A 111 14.40 13.13 4.26
C ALA A 111 14.53 13.11 5.79
N MET A 112 13.89 12.12 6.46
CA MET A 112 14.07 11.93 7.91
C MET A 112 15.52 11.60 8.28
N ALA A 113 16.25 10.84 7.45
CA ALA A 113 17.65 10.53 7.70
C ALA A 113 18.56 11.78 7.60
N PHE A 114 18.14 12.78 6.81
CA PHE A 114 18.77 14.10 6.72
C PHE A 114 18.24 15.10 7.76
N GLU A 115 17.31 14.69 8.62
CA GLU A 115 16.62 15.56 9.57
C GLU A 115 15.85 16.72 8.89
N ASP A 116 15.54 16.58 7.59
CA ASP A 116 14.68 17.52 6.85
C ASP A 116 13.20 17.19 7.08
N TRP A 117 12.73 17.54 8.27
CA TRP A 117 11.37 17.24 8.73
C TRP A 117 10.30 17.89 7.85
N ALA A 118 10.58 19.09 7.31
CA ALA A 118 9.64 19.81 6.48
C ALA A 118 9.44 19.08 5.13
N PHE A 119 10.52 18.69 4.49
CA PHE A 119 10.43 17.93 3.25
C PHE A 119 9.88 16.51 3.46
N ALA A 120 10.20 15.88 4.60
CA ALA A 120 9.62 14.61 4.96
C ALA A 120 8.07 14.68 5.06
N LEU A 121 7.54 15.70 5.75
CA LEU A 121 6.08 15.92 5.83
C LEU A 121 5.46 16.21 4.47
N GLU A 122 6.08 17.04 3.64
CA GLU A 122 5.59 17.38 2.30
C GLU A 122 5.45 16.12 1.43
N THR A 123 6.50 15.31 1.37
CA THR A 123 6.54 14.11 0.52
C THR A 123 5.59 13.02 1.02
N VAL A 124 5.53 12.78 2.34
CA VAL A 124 4.61 11.79 2.91
C VAL A 124 3.15 12.21 2.76
N ASN A 125 2.82 13.51 2.90
CA ASN A 125 1.47 14.02 2.60
C ASN A 125 1.11 13.86 1.12
N THR A 126 2.09 14.00 0.21
CA THR A 126 1.87 13.70 -1.21
C THR A 126 1.53 12.23 -1.40
N ALA A 127 2.24 11.31 -0.75
CA ALA A 127 1.92 9.89 -0.77
C ALA A 127 0.50 9.60 -0.25
N LEU A 128 0.07 10.24 0.84
CA LEU A 128 -1.29 10.10 1.39
C LEU A 128 -2.38 10.72 0.50
N THR A 129 -2.05 11.75 -0.28
CA THR A 129 -2.99 12.32 -1.26
C THR A 129 -3.26 11.33 -2.40
N LEU A 130 -2.24 10.56 -2.79
CA LEU A 130 -2.34 9.53 -3.82
C LEU A 130 -2.97 8.24 -3.30
N GLU A 131 -2.63 7.86 -2.08
CA GLU A 131 -3.09 6.63 -1.43
C GLU A 131 -3.48 6.92 0.04
N PRO A 132 -4.73 7.30 0.30
CA PRO A 132 -5.17 7.77 1.62
C PRO A 132 -5.16 6.71 2.73
N ARG A 133 -5.10 5.43 2.37
CA ARG A 133 -5.13 4.32 3.34
C ARG A 133 -3.74 3.74 3.65
N ARG A 134 -2.68 4.51 3.44
CA ARG A 134 -1.31 4.10 3.77
C ARG A 134 -1.02 4.27 5.27
N TYR A 135 -1.21 3.21 6.04
CA TYR A 135 -0.91 3.22 7.48
C TYR A 135 0.56 3.53 7.77
N ASP A 136 1.49 3.09 6.91
CA ASP A 136 2.93 3.34 7.01
C ASP A 136 3.30 4.82 6.78
N ALA A 137 2.54 5.53 5.96
CA ALA A 137 2.68 6.96 5.76
C ALA A 137 2.20 7.75 7.01
N TYR A 138 1.04 7.42 7.58
CA TYR A 138 0.59 8.01 8.85
C TYR A 138 1.57 7.75 9.99
N PHE A 139 2.11 6.53 10.09
CA PHE A 139 3.14 6.22 11.06
C PHE A 139 4.41 7.06 10.86
N THR A 140 4.81 7.27 9.61
CA THR A 140 5.95 8.12 9.28
C THR A 140 5.71 9.58 9.66
N ILE A 141 4.51 10.13 9.41
CA ILE A 141 4.10 11.47 9.88
C ILE A 141 4.19 11.56 11.40
N GLY A 142 3.65 10.57 12.12
CA GLY A 142 3.72 10.54 13.58
C GLY A 142 5.16 10.62 14.08
N ARG A 143 6.08 9.89 13.47
CA ARG A 143 7.51 9.93 13.81
C ARG A 143 8.15 11.30 13.53
N VAL A 144 7.82 11.93 12.42
CA VAL A 144 8.34 13.28 12.09
C VAL A 144 7.82 14.33 13.07
N LEU A 145 6.52 14.30 13.37
CA LEU A 145 5.90 15.23 14.30
C LEU A 145 6.43 15.04 15.75
N GLU A 146 6.72 13.80 16.14
CA GLU A 146 7.37 13.52 17.43
C GLU A 146 8.77 14.13 17.52
N GLN A 147 9.57 14.09 16.45
CA GLN A 147 10.86 14.75 16.39
C GLN A 147 10.76 16.28 16.39
N ALA A 148 9.68 16.83 15.84
CA ALA A 148 9.37 18.26 15.88
C ALA A 148 8.75 18.69 17.23
N GLU A 149 8.61 17.79 18.20
CA GLU A 149 7.95 18.00 19.50
C GLU A 149 6.46 18.39 19.40
N GLU A 150 5.84 18.13 18.27
CA GLU A 150 4.40 18.33 18.01
C GLU A 150 3.60 17.09 18.47
N TRP A 151 3.60 16.87 19.79
CA TRP A 151 3.21 15.59 20.38
C TRP A 151 1.73 15.27 20.24
N ASP A 152 0.85 16.27 20.28
CA ASP A 152 -0.59 16.04 20.09
C ASP A 152 -0.87 15.60 18.64
N ALA A 153 -0.27 16.28 17.67
CA ALA A 153 -0.40 15.91 16.26
C ALA A 153 0.25 14.55 15.93
N ALA A 154 1.40 14.23 16.58
CA ALA A 154 2.01 12.91 16.46
C ALA A 154 1.09 11.80 16.99
N LEU A 155 0.42 12.04 18.13
CA LEU A 155 -0.55 11.10 18.70
C LEU A 155 -1.72 10.85 17.74
N GLU A 156 -2.27 11.90 17.13
CA GLU A 156 -3.32 11.79 16.11
C GLU A 156 -2.85 10.93 14.92
N ALA A 157 -1.65 11.18 14.40
CA ALA A 157 -1.11 10.41 13.28
C ALA A 157 -0.92 8.91 13.61
N TYR A 158 -0.50 8.58 14.84
CA TYR A 158 -0.44 7.19 15.28
C TYR A 158 -1.83 6.56 15.45
N GLN A 159 -2.83 7.34 15.86
CA GLN A 159 -4.23 6.88 15.92
C GLN A 159 -4.78 6.60 14.51
N GLU A 160 -4.49 7.44 13.52
CA GLU A 160 -4.85 7.17 12.11
C GLU A 160 -4.17 5.90 11.58
N THR A 161 -2.90 5.67 11.93
CA THR A 161 -2.21 4.40 11.64
C THR A 161 -3.00 3.21 12.18
N LEU A 162 -3.41 3.28 13.45
CA LEU A 162 -4.13 2.20 14.14
C LEU A 162 -5.60 2.06 13.71
N ALA A 163 -6.19 3.08 13.11
CA ALA A 163 -7.52 2.97 12.51
C ALA A 163 -7.49 2.07 11.25
N ILE A 164 -6.37 2.05 10.54
CA ILE A 164 -6.18 1.21 9.35
C ILE A 164 -5.62 -0.17 9.74
N TYR A 165 -4.63 -0.19 10.63
CA TYR A 165 -3.94 -1.41 11.08
C TYR A 165 -3.89 -1.47 12.63
N PRO A 166 -4.96 -1.98 13.29
CA PRO A 166 -5.11 -1.91 14.75
C PRO A 166 -4.03 -2.64 15.55
N THR A 167 -3.43 -3.69 14.97
CA THR A 167 -2.40 -4.51 15.63
C THR A 167 -0.97 -4.13 15.23
N PHE A 168 -0.76 -2.95 14.63
CA PHE A 168 0.58 -2.48 14.27
C PHE A 168 1.36 -2.07 15.52
N GLU A 169 2.14 -2.99 16.06
CA GLU A 169 2.86 -2.87 17.33
C GLU A 169 3.67 -1.55 17.46
N PRO A 170 4.44 -1.09 16.43
CA PRO A 170 5.20 0.16 16.58
C PRO A 170 4.33 1.39 16.83
N ALA A 171 3.13 1.44 16.25
CA ALA A 171 2.19 2.54 16.48
C ALA A 171 1.46 2.41 17.81
N VAL A 172 1.16 1.19 18.27
CA VAL A 172 0.60 0.94 19.62
C VAL A 172 1.57 1.44 20.67
N GLU A 173 2.84 1.05 20.61
CA GLU A 173 3.87 1.49 21.56
C GLU A 173 4.08 3.00 21.52
N ALA A 174 4.15 3.60 20.33
CA ALA A 174 4.34 5.04 20.18
C ALA A 174 3.16 5.83 20.77
N ARG A 175 1.92 5.44 20.43
CA ARG A 175 0.69 6.04 20.99
C ARG A 175 0.67 5.97 22.52
N ASP A 176 0.92 4.81 23.10
CA ASP A 176 0.83 4.60 24.55
C ASP A 176 1.92 5.39 25.28
N ARG A 177 3.12 5.44 24.74
CA ARG A 177 4.22 6.27 25.27
C ARG A 177 3.88 7.75 25.24
N LEU A 178 3.37 8.28 24.11
CA LEU A 178 2.99 9.68 23.98
C LEU A 178 1.79 10.04 24.86
N ALA A 179 0.77 9.20 24.89
CA ALA A 179 -0.40 9.43 25.75
C ALA A 179 -0.02 9.51 27.23
N ALA A 180 0.88 8.64 27.70
CA ALA A 180 1.40 8.69 29.06
C ALA A 180 2.22 9.97 29.34
N ALA A 181 3.05 10.41 28.38
CA ALA A 181 3.85 11.63 28.50
C ALA A 181 2.97 12.89 28.57
N LEU A 182 1.94 12.98 27.72
CA LEU A 182 0.98 14.09 27.71
C LEU A 182 0.15 14.15 29.01
N ALA A 183 -0.31 13.01 29.50
CA ALA A 183 -1.02 12.94 30.77
C ALA A 183 -0.17 13.40 31.95
N GLY A 184 1.14 13.11 31.96
CA GLY A 184 2.07 13.57 33.00
C GLY A 184 2.39 15.08 32.95
N ARG A 185 2.23 15.72 31.78
CA ARG A 185 2.41 17.18 31.64
C ARG A 185 1.20 18.01 32.11
N ALA A 186 0.03 17.41 32.17
CA ALA A 186 -1.21 18.06 32.56
C ALA A 186 -1.39 18.17 34.07
N LEU A 187 -0.47 17.61 34.88
CA LEU A 187 -0.44 17.66 36.37
C LEU A 187 0.60 18.66 36.86
#